data_c11a016f3c7593f5d730ef4a4122fafe
#
_entry.id   c11a016f3c7593f5d730ef4a4122fafe
#
_cell.length_a   1.000
_cell.length_b   1.000
_cell.length_c   1.000
_cell.angle_alpha   90.00
_cell.angle_beta   90.00
_cell.angle_gamma   90.00
#
_symmetry.space_group_name_H-M   'P 1'
#
loop_
_entity.id
_entity.type
_entity.pdbx_description
1 polymer ?
#
loop_
_entity_poly.entity_id
_entity_poly.type
_entity_poly.pdbx_seq_one_letter_code
_entity_poly.pdbx_strand_id
1 'polypeptide(L)'
;MIYFDHNATTSLHPAARAAWLEANDTLIGNPSSPHRIGARADAALTAARQKLAGILGCDALDIVWTSGATESANIVLAHAARTLAPDAEILVSAIEHPCVLAPARHHFGARLRLMPVTREGVLDLNSLEAELKKRRPGLVALIAANNETGVLQPWREAHALCRAHEVKFFCDAVQWIGKLPSRGLGACDFVSGSAHKFGGPKGVGFLKCPAKGRVEPLLLGGPQEEGRRAGTENVPSVLAMLAALEAREATMETVSREQQRADFETRLLAALPGAEIVGDVAPRLWNTVMVLMPDADCQQRWVVKLDKAGFAVSTGSACASGKEAPSHVLTAMGRSPAEAARVLRFSAGWESTAQEWDSLLAALEKVAGGMAAR
;
A
#
# COMPACT_ATOMS: atom_id res chain seq x y z
N MET A 1 25.40 1.14 -0.54
CA MET A 1 24.22 1.97 -0.93
C MET A 1 23.18 1.81 0.16
N ILE A 2 22.72 2.90 0.74
CA ILE A 2 21.65 2.89 1.76
C ILE A 2 20.31 3.03 1.05
N TYR A 3 19.34 2.20 1.42
CA TYR A 3 18.08 2.09 0.70
C TYR A 3 16.94 2.79 1.46
N PHE A 4 16.40 3.87 0.89
CA PHE A 4 15.29 4.66 1.39
C PHE A 4 14.09 4.70 0.43
N ASP A 5 13.83 3.60 -0.26
CA ASP A 5 12.67 3.45 -1.15
C ASP A 5 11.78 2.24 -0.79
N HIS A 6 11.63 1.96 0.52
CA HIS A 6 10.87 0.81 1.03
C HIS A 6 9.36 0.86 0.73
N ASN A 7 8.80 2.02 0.42
CA ASN A 7 7.42 2.10 -0.06
C ASN A 7 7.24 1.55 -1.48
N ALA A 8 8.30 1.52 -2.29
CA ALA A 8 8.26 0.87 -3.60
C ALA A 8 8.33 -0.66 -3.46
N THR A 9 9.27 -1.15 -2.68
CA THR A 9 9.42 -2.58 -2.28
C THR A 9 10.40 -2.63 -1.12
N THR A 10 10.33 -3.68 -0.28
CA THR A 10 11.29 -3.85 0.82
C THR A 10 12.07 -5.16 0.70
N SER A 11 13.18 -5.26 1.43
CA SER A 11 14.00 -6.47 1.51
C SER A 11 13.20 -7.65 2.04
N LEU A 12 13.55 -8.84 1.59
CA LEU A 12 12.94 -10.07 2.07
C LEU A 12 13.33 -10.31 3.54
N HIS A 13 12.34 -10.42 4.41
CA HIS A 13 12.55 -10.68 5.83
C HIS A 13 13.19 -12.06 6.05
N PRO A 14 14.17 -12.21 6.99
CA PRO A 14 14.81 -13.50 7.25
C PRO A 14 13.83 -14.64 7.54
N ALA A 15 12.76 -14.38 8.32
CA ALA A 15 11.70 -15.37 8.57
C ALA A 15 10.97 -15.79 7.29
N ALA A 16 10.70 -14.85 6.39
CA ALA A 16 10.09 -15.16 5.09
C ALA A 16 11.01 -16.03 4.24
N ARG A 17 12.31 -15.71 4.22
CA ARG A 17 13.29 -16.50 3.47
C ARG A 17 13.37 -17.93 3.99
N ALA A 18 13.43 -18.12 5.31
CA ALA A 18 13.47 -19.44 5.93
C ALA A 18 12.22 -20.25 5.59
N ALA A 19 11.03 -19.68 5.79
CA ALA A 19 9.76 -20.33 5.50
C ALA A 19 9.60 -20.66 4.01
N TRP A 20 10.11 -19.80 3.11
CA TRP A 20 10.05 -20.03 1.66
C TRP A 20 10.91 -21.22 1.23
N LEU A 21 12.14 -21.32 1.75
CA LEU A 21 13.06 -22.43 1.45
C LEU A 21 12.49 -23.75 2.00
N GLU A 22 12.10 -23.77 3.28
CA GLU A 22 11.51 -24.95 3.93
C GLU A 22 10.28 -25.46 3.16
N ALA A 23 9.38 -24.55 2.75
CA ALA A 23 8.18 -24.95 2.02
C ALA A 23 8.50 -25.54 0.63
N ASN A 24 9.51 -25.00 -0.09
CA ASN A 24 9.93 -25.56 -1.38
C ASN A 24 10.53 -26.97 -1.20
N ASP A 25 11.25 -27.20 -0.11
CA ASP A 25 11.89 -28.51 0.13
C ASP A 25 10.87 -29.57 0.62
N THR A 26 9.82 -29.16 1.34
CA THR A 26 8.95 -30.10 2.06
C THR A 26 7.52 -30.21 1.53
N LEU A 27 7.02 -29.22 0.80
CA LEU A 27 5.63 -29.11 0.33
C LEU A 27 5.54 -29.09 -1.20
N ILE A 28 6.06 -30.13 -1.84
CA ILE A 28 6.10 -30.26 -3.33
C ILE A 28 4.74 -30.58 -3.96
N GLY A 29 3.72 -30.87 -3.14
CA GLY A 29 2.40 -31.31 -3.61
C GLY A 29 1.56 -30.18 -4.17
N ASN A 30 0.77 -30.50 -5.21
CA ASN A 30 -0.33 -29.63 -5.62
C ASN A 30 -1.46 -29.73 -4.58
N PRO A 31 -1.93 -28.62 -3.96
CA PRO A 31 -3.00 -28.65 -2.95
C PRO A 31 -4.30 -29.32 -3.42
N SER A 32 -4.60 -29.24 -4.72
CA SER A 32 -5.78 -29.88 -5.32
C SER A 32 -5.66 -31.39 -5.51
N SER A 33 -4.49 -32.00 -5.25
CA SER A 33 -4.28 -33.44 -5.46
C SER A 33 -4.78 -34.27 -4.28
N PRO A 34 -5.53 -35.39 -4.51
CA PRO A 34 -6.18 -36.16 -3.44
C PRO A 34 -5.22 -37.08 -2.65
N HIS A 35 -3.94 -37.12 -3.00
CA HIS A 35 -2.95 -37.94 -2.30
C HIS A 35 -2.31 -37.18 -1.10
N ARG A 36 -1.65 -37.93 -0.21
CA ARG A 36 -1.09 -37.38 1.05
C ARG A 36 -0.18 -36.17 0.86
N ILE A 37 0.59 -36.11 -0.24
CA ILE A 37 1.52 -34.99 -0.50
C ILE A 37 0.73 -33.73 -0.82
N GLY A 38 -0.32 -33.83 -1.65
CA GLY A 38 -1.22 -32.72 -1.93
C GLY A 38 -1.98 -32.25 -0.67
N ALA A 39 -2.52 -33.18 0.09
CA ALA A 39 -3.23 -32.87 1.34
C ALA A 39 -2.34 -32.13 2.37
N ARG A 40 -1.03 -32.38 2.42
CA ARG A 40 -0.09 -31.62 3.26
C ARG A 40 0.06 -30.18 2.80
N ALA A 41 0.13 -29.94 1.50
CA ALA A 41 0.21 -28.60 0.95
C ALA A 41 -1.10 -27.81 1.19
N ASP A 42 -2.26 -28.48 1.02
CA ASP A 42 -3.57 -27.89 1.30
C ASP A 42 -3.74 -27.55 2.80
N ALA A 43 -3.34 -28.46 3.70
CA ALA A 43 -3.36 -28.20 5.13
C ALA A 43 -2.48 -27.00 5.52
N ALA A 44 -1.31 -26.83 4.87
CA ALA A 44 -0.45 -25.68 5.10
C ALA A 44 -1.09 -24.37 4.64
N LEU A 45 -1.74 -24.36 3.46
CA LEU A 45 -2.50 -23.19 2.97
C LEU A 45 -3.68 -22.87 3.88
N THR A 46 -4.42 -23.88 4.36
CA THR A 46 -5.53 -23.70 5.27
C THR A 46 -5.06 -23.09 6.58
N ALA A 47 -3.98 -23.58 7.17
CA ALA A 47 -3.39 -23.01 8.37
C ALA A 47 -2.91 -21.57 8.17
N ALA A 48 -2.29 -21.28 7.03
CA ALA A 48 -1.88 -19.93 6.66
C ALA A 48 -3.07 -18.97 6.55
N ARG A 49 -4.17 -19.44 5.97
CA ARG A 49 -5.41 -18.67 5.82
C ARG A 49 -6.03 -18.34 7.18
N GLN A 50 -6.07 -19.31 8.10
CA GLN A 50 -6.56 -19.10 9.47
C GLN A 50 -5.71 -18.07 10.23
N LYS A 51 -4.39 -18.13 10.11
CA LYS A 51 -3.48 -17.18 10.74
C LYS A 51 -3.66 -15.75 10.21
N LEU A 52 -3.72 -15.59 8.88
CA LEU A 52 -3.95 -14.26 8.27
C LEU A 52 -5.31 -13.69 8.71
N ALA A 53 -6.36 -14.53 8.70
CA ALA A 53 -7.68 -14.14 9.17
C ALA A 53 -7.68 -13.70 10.62
N GLY A 54 -6.94 -14.41 11.50
CA GLY A 54 -6.75 -14.02 12.89
C GLY A 54 -6.04 -12.66 13.06
N ILE A 55 -5.02 -12.39 12.25
CA ILE A 55 -4.31 -11.09 12.25
C ILE A 55 -5.27 -9.96 11.82
N LEU A 56 -6.04 -10.15 10.75
CA LEU A 56 -6.96 -9.14 10.23
C LEU A 56 -8.23 -9.00 11.08
N GLY A 57 -8.64 -10.06 11.77
CA GLY A 57 -9.90 -10.14 12.52
C GLY A 57 -11.10 -10.43 11.61
N CYS A 58 -11.01 -11.48 10.77
CA CYS A 58 -12.08 -11.94 9.87
C CYS A 58 -12.15 -13.48 9.84
N ASP A 59 -13.09 -14.02 9.04
CA ASP A 59 -13.17 -15.45 8.79
C ASP A 59 -12.07 -15.90 7.81
N ALA A 60 -11.56 -17.12 8.00
CA ALA A 60 -10.58 -17.71 7.09
C ALA A 60 -11.12 -17.84 5.65
N LEU A 61 -12.39 -18.15 5.50
CA LEU A 61 -13.06 -18.24 4.20
C LEU A 61 -13.17 -16.91 3.46
N ASP A 62 -13.00 -15.78 4.14
CA ASP A 62 -12.96 -14.46 3.50
C ASP A 62 -11.65 -14.17 2.78
N ILE A 63 -10.60 -14.97 2.98
CA ILE A 63 -9.29 -14.76 2.36
C ILE A 63 -9.21 -15.47 1.01
N VAL A 64 -8.64 -14.77 0.01
CA VAL A 64 -8.29 -15.30 -1.32
C VAL A 64 -6.83 -14.96 -1.60
N TRP A 65 -6.03 -15.93 -1.96
CA TRP A 65 -4.64 -15.71 -2.35
C TRP A 65 -4.57 -15.13 -3.76
N THR A 66 -3.75 -14.08 -3.92
CA THR A 66 -3.56 -13.39 -5.20
C THR A 66 -2.07 -13.20 -5.49
N SER A 67 -1.74 -12.71 -6.68
CA SER A 67 -0.36 -12.33 -7.01
C SER A 67 0.08 -11.00 -6.39
N GLY A 68 -0.84 -10.26 -5.79
CA GLY A 68 -0.60 -8.97 -5.14
C GLY A 68 -1.83 -8.07 -5.18
N ALA A 69 -1.71 -6.90 -4.59
CA ALA A 69 -2.82 -5.95 -4.46
C ALA A 69 -3.36 -5.45 -5.81
N THR A 70 -2.55 -5.41 -6.86
CA THR A 70 -3.02 -5.04 -8.20
C THR A 70 -4.05 -6.05 -8.72
N GLU A 71 -3.80 -7.35 -8.57
CA GLU A 71 -4.79 -8.38 -8.91
C GLU A 71 -6.02 -8.25 -8.01
N SER A 72 -5.83 -8.07 -6.70
CA SER A 72 -6.92 -7.91 -5.74
C SER A 72 -7.84 -6.74 -6.08
N ALA A 73 -7.28 -5.57 -6.40
CA ALA A 73 -8.06 -4.39 -6.79
C ALA A 73 -8.83 -4.60 -8.09
N ASN A 74 -8.21 -5.26 -9.08
CA ASN A 74 -8.88 -5.61 -10.33
C ASN A 74 -10.04 -6.59 -10.10
N ILE A 75 -9.88 -7.59 -9.22
CA ILE A 75 -10.97 -8.51 -8.87
C ILE A 75 -12.14 -7.73 -8.26
N VAL A 76 -11.89 -6.87 -7.28
CA VAL A 76 -12.93 -6.08 -6.58
C VAL A 76 -13.69 -5.19 -7.57
N LEU A 77 -12.98 -4.44 -8.39
CA LEU A 77 -13.59 -3.47 -9.31
C LEU A 77 -14.30 -4.14 -10.49
N ALA A 78 -13.76 -5.25 -11.01
CA ALA A 78 -14.45 -6.04 -12.02
C ALA A 78 -15.71 -6.71 -11.46
N HIS A 79 -15.64 -7.27 -10.24
CA HIS A 79 -16.80 -7.82 -9.54
C HIS A 79 -17.87 -6.75 -9.32
N ALA A 80 -17.50 -5.60 -8.78
CA ALA A 80 -18.43 -4.48 -8.58
C ALA A 80 -19.11 -4.05 -9.90
N ALA A 81 -18.35 -3.97 -10.99
CA ALA A 81 -18.90 -3.58 -12.29
C ALA A 81 -19.90 -4.59 -12.87
N ARG A 82 -19.77 -5.87 -12.52
CA ARG A 82 -20.68 -6.94 -12.98
C ARG A 82 -21.91 -7.12 -12.10
N THR A 83 -21.82 -6.79 -10.81
CA THR A 83 -22.85 -7.12 -9.82
C THR A 83 -23.66 -5.91 -9.36
N LEU A 84 -23.13 -4.70 -9.47
CA LEU A 84 -23.87 -3.47 -9.19
C LEU A 84 -24.87 -3.16 -10.31
N ALA A 85 -25.90 -2.38 -9.98
CA ALA A 85 -26.84 -1.89 -10.98
C ALA A 85 -26.10 -1.15 -12.12
N PRO A 86 -26.60 -1.22 -13.37
CA PRO A 86 -25.89 -0.65 -14.54
C PRO A 86 -25.60 0.84 -14.44
N ASP A 87 -26.37 1.58 -13.68
CA ASP A 87 -26.26 3.03 -13.42
C ASP A 87 -25.57 3.35 -12.08
N ALA A 88 -25.24 2.35 -11.28
CA ALA A 88 -24.61 2.56 -9.97
C ALA A 88 -23.27 3.28 -10.09
N GLU A 89 -23.12 4.36 -9.34
CA GLU A 89 -21.84 5.09 -9.19
C GLU A 89 -20.95 4.42 -8.15
N ILE A 90 -19.66 4.64 -8.26
CA ILE A 90 -18.66 4.33 -7.21
C ILE A 90 -17.91 5.59 -6.81
N LEU A 91 -17.54 5.68 -5.53
CA LEU A 91 -16.69 6.74 -5.01
C LEU A 91 -15.29 6.18 -4.76
N VAL A 92 -14.27 6.84 -5.26
CA VAL A 92 -12.86 6.43 -5.12
C VAL A 92 -12.04 7.63 -4.69
N SER A 93 -11.19 7.48 -3.69
CA SER A 93 -10.33 8.58 -3.27
C SER A 93 -9.42 9.03 -4.42
N ALA A 94 -9.25 10.35 -4.60
CA ALA A 94 -8.41 10.90 -5.66
C ALA A 94 -6.91 10.57 -5.48
N ILE A 95 -6.51 10.12 -4.29
CA ILE A 95 -5.14 9.75 -3.93
C ILE A 95 -4.88 8.24 -3.91
N GLU A 96 -5.80 7.45 -4.49
CA GLU A 96 -5.61 6.00 -4.61
C GLU A 96 -4.37 5.65 -5.45
N HIS A 97 -3.81 4.48 -5.18
CA HIS A 97 -2.78 3.93 -6.05
C HIS A 97 -3.33 3.65 -7.47
N PRO A 98 -2.52 3.77 -8.53
CA PRO A 98 -2.95 3.49 -9.91
C PRO A 98 -3.62 2.12 -10.11
N CYS A 99 -3.28 1.11 -9.29
CA CYS A 99 -3.91 -0.23 -9.35
C CYS A 99 -5.40 -0.22 -8.97
N VAL A 100 -5.89 0.83 -8.30
CA VAL A 100 -7.30 1.08 -8.00
C VAL A 100 -7.90 2.05 -9.02
N LEU A 101 -7.22 3.18 -9.30
CA LEU A 101 -7.73 4.20 -10.21
C LEU A 101 -7.90 3.71 -11.65
N ALA A 102 -6.96 2.93 -12.17
CA ALA A 102 -7.01 2.49 -13.55
C ALA A 102 -8.19 1.53 -13.83
N PRO A 103 -8.40 0.44 -13.07
CA PRO A 103 -9.56 -0.42 -13.26
C PRO A 103 -10.88 0.29 -12.89
N ALA A 104 -10.89 1.22 -11.92
CA ALA A 104 -12.07 2.04 -11.63
C ALA A 104 -12.49 2.87 -12.85
N ARG A 105 -11.54 3.55 -13.49
CA ARG A 105 -11.80 4.29 -14.73
C ARG A 105 -12.26 3.38 -15.88
N HIS A 106 -11.60 2.23 -16.02
CA HIS A 106 -11.92 1.28 -17.09
C HIS A 106 -13.35 0.73 -16.99
N HIS A 107 -13.75 0.30 -15.78
CA HIS A 107 -15.04 -0.37 -15.61
C HIS A 107 -16.22 0.60 -15.41
N PHE A 108 -15.98 1.76 -14.82
CA PHE A 108 -17.06 2.67 -14.43
C PHE A 108 -17.15 3.93 -15.30
N GLY A 109 -16.08 4.39 -15.92
CA GLY A 109 -16.13 5.55 -16.82
C GLY A 109 -16.78 6.78 -16.17
N ALA A 110 -17.90 7.25 -16.71
CA ALA A 110 -18.65 8.39 -16.20
C ALA A 110 -19.33 8.13 -14.84
N ARG A 111 -19.45 6.89 -14.42
CA ARG A 111 -20.01 6.49 -13.11
C ARG A 111 -18.98 6.49 -11.98
N LEU A 112 -17.71 6.76 -12.30
CA LEU A 112 -16.65 6.97 -11.31
C LEU A 112 -16.69 8.41 -10.80
N ARG A 113 -16.75 8.57 -9.48
CA ARG A 113 -16.58 9.84 -8.79
C ARG A 113 -15.30 9.81 -7.97
N LEU A 114 -14.41 10.77 -8.20
CA LEU A 114 -13.22 10.94 -7.37
C LEU A 114 -13.56 11.80 -6.16
N MET A 115 -13.29 11.27 -4.97
CA MET A 115 -13.44 11.97 -3.72
C MET A 115 -12.22 12.87 -3.49
N PRO A 116 -12.42 14.18 -3.28
CA PRO A 116 -11.32 15.10 -3.02
C PRO A 116 -10.68 14.82 -1.64
N VAL A 117 -9.46 15.29 -1.49
CA VAL A 117 -8.73 15.30 -0.22
C VAL A 117 -8.41 16.74 0.17
N THR A 118 -8.10 16.95 1.43
CA THR A 118 -7.59 18.23 1.94
C THR A 118 -6.18 18.51 1.38
N ARG A 119 -5.65 19.71 1.60
CA ARG A 119 -4.26 20.07 1.28
C ARG A 119 -3.25 19.15 1.96
N GLU A 120 -3.62 18.56 3.11
CA GLU A 120 -2.79 17.60 3.85
C GLU A 120 -2.92 16.16 3.34
N GLY A 121 -3.73 15.93 2.31
CA GLY A 121 -3.91 14.62 1.71
C GLY A 121 -4.83 13.69 2.49
N VAL A 122 -5.71 14.21 3.33
CA VAL A 122 -6.68 13.44 4.12
C VAL A 122 -8.06 13.55 3.48
N LEU A 123 -8.78 12.42 3.38
CA LEU A 123 -10.18 12.41 2.92
C LEU A 123 -11.06 13.24 3.86
N ASP A 124 -11.88 14.13 3.30
CA ASP A 124 -12.90 14.85 4.06
C ASP A 124 -14.12 13.94 4.29
N LEU A 125 -14.29 13.51 5.55
CA LEU A 125 -15.40 12.66 5.96
C LEU A 125 -16.77 13.34 5.83
N ASN A 126 -16.86 14.67 5.99
CA ASN A 126 -18.11 15.40 5.80
C ASN A 126 -18.54 15.36 4.32
N SER A 127 -17.58 15.53 3.42
CA SER A 127 -17.83 15.36 1.97
C SER A 127 -18.24 13.93 1.62
N LEU A 128 -17.61 12.92 2.22
CA LEU A 128 -18.00 11.53 2.04
C LEU A 128 -19.45 11.30 2.51
N GLU A 129 -19.79 11.74 3.70
CA GLU A 129 -21.15 11.57 4.25
C GLU A 129 -22.22 12.26 3.39
N ALA A 130 -21.91 13.46 2.90
CA ALA A 130 -22.81 14.19 2.00
C ALA A 130 -23.05 13.41 0.68
N GLU A 131 -22.01 12.85 0.08
CA GLU A 131 -22.14 12.04 -1.13
C GLU A 131 -22.89 10.71 -0.87
N LEU A 132 -22.66 10.05 0.26
CA LEU A 132 -23.40 8.84 0.66
C LEU A 132 -24.91 9.10 0.79
N LYS A 133 -25.29 10.22 1.43
CA LYS A 133 -26.71 10.66 1.58
C LYS A 133 -27.36 10.97 0.23
N LYS A 134 -26.61 11.62 -0.68
CA LYS A 134 -27.13 12.11 -1.95
C LYS A 134 -27.28 11.03 -3.00
N ARG A 135 -26.34 10.07 -3.09
CA ARG A 135 -26.17 9.21 -4.27
C ARG A 135 -26.30 7.72 -4.01
N ARG A 136 -26.10 7.25 -2.79
CA ARG A 136 -26.01 5.82 -2.44
C ARG A 136 -25.12 5.03 -3.42
N PRO A 137 -23.81 5.31 -3.49
CA PRO A 137 -22.92 4.60 -4.39
C PRO A 137 -22.89 3.11 -4.05
N GLY A 138 -22.57 2.26 -5.03
CA GLY A 138 -22.46 0.81 -4.80
C GLY A 138 -21.17 0.41 -4.09
N LEU A 139 -20.11 1.22 -4.20
CA LEU A 139 -18.79 0.97 -3.61
C LEU A 139 -18.09 2.29 -3.27
N VAL A 140 -17.40 2.32 -2.13
CA VAL A 140 -16.40 3.34 -1.79
C VAL A 140 -15.05 2.66 -1.70
N ALA A 141 -14.01 3.23 -2.34
CA ALA A 141 -12.63 2.78 -2.22
C ALA A 141 -11.76 3.86 -1.56
N LEU A 142 -11.01 3.48 -0.51
CA LEU A 142 -10.11 4.35 0.22
C LEU A 142 -8.83 3.61 0.59
N ILE A 143 -7.69 4.16 0.17
CA ILE A 143 -6.36 3.71 0.59
C ILE A 143 -6.19 3.95 2.10
N ALA A 144 -5.67 2.98 2.85
CA ALA A 144 -5.49 3.14 4.31
C ALA A 144 -4.35 4.07 4.68
N ALA A 145 -3.27 4.06 3.87
CA ALA A 145 -2.13 4.95 3.99
C ALA A 145 -1.55 5.23 2.60
N ASN A 146 -1.29 6.49 2.30
CA ASN A 146 -0.81 6.87 0.98
C ASN A 146 0.66 6.46 0.77
N ASN A 147 0.97 5.87 -0.36
CA ASN A 147 2.29 5.34 -0.69
C ASN A 147 3.33 6.43 -1.02
N GLU A 148 2.89 7.65 -1.35
CA GLU A 148 3.77 8.78 -1.66
C GLU A 148 4.03 9.62 -0.42
N THR A 149 2.99 10.14 0.21
CA THR A 149 3.07 11.05 1.37
C THR A 149 3.24 10.36 2.71
N GLY A 150 2.83 9.09 2.81
CA GLY A 150 2.71 8.38 4.07
C GLY A 150 1.48 8.75 4.90
N VAL A 151 0.65 9.70 4.44
CA VAL A 151 -0.53 10.18 5.18
C VAL A 151 -1.52 9.05 5.40
N LEU A 152 -1.93 8.89 6.66
CA LEU A 152 -2.93 7.93 7.08
C LEU A 152 -4.33 8.44 6.77
N GLN A 153 -5.18 7.57 6.26
CA GLN A 153 -6.57 7.91 5.97
C GLN A 153 -7.50 7.48 7.10
N PRO A 154 -8.60 8.18 7.33
CA PRO A 154 -9.61 7.84 8.34
C PRO A 154 -10.48 6.67 7.84
N TRP A 155 -9.86 5.55 7.50
CA TRP A 155 -10.55 4.42 6.88
C TRP A 155 -11.57 3.75 7.81
N ARG A 156 -11.35 3.79 9.15
CA ARG A 156 -12.30 3.21 10.11
C ARG A 156 -13.60 4.01 10.15
N GLU A 157 -13.48 5.32 10.20
CA GLU A 157 -14.59 6.27 10.19
C GLU A 157 -15.32 6.23 8.84
N ALA A 158 -14.58 6.22 7.73
CA ALA A 158 -15.13 6.08 6.39
C ALA A 158 -15.89 4.76 6.22
N HIS A 159 -15.33 3.64 6.69
CA HIS A 159 -16.01 2.34 6.70
C HIS A 159 -17.28 2.38 7.56
N ALA A 160 -17.24 2.99 8.74
CA ALA A 160 -18.42 3.11 9.61
C ALA A 160 -19.55 3.91 8.93
N LEU A 161 -19.22 5.01 8.25
CA LEU A 161 -20.16 5.79 7.44
C LEU A 161 -20.75 4.93 6.29
N CYS A 162 -19.90 4.25 5.52
CA CYS A 162 -20.36 3.37 4.44
C CYS A 162 -21.31 2.29 4.95
N ARG A 163 -20.99 1.66 6.08
CA ARG A 163 -21.83 0.63 6.71
C ARG A 163 -23.18 1.17 7.18
N ALA A 164 -23.22 2.41 7.73
CA ALA A 164 -24.45 3.07 8.14
C ALA A 164 -25.38 3.37 6.95
N HIS A 165 -24.81 3.51 5.74
CA HIS A 165 -25.54 3.74 4.49
C HIS A 165 -25.69 2.49 3.62
N GLU A 166 -25.31 1.28 4.12
CA GLU A 166 -25.36 0.01 3.40
C GLU A 166 -24.55 -0.01 2.09
N VAL A 167 -23.46 0.76 2.06
CA VAL A 167 -22.52 0.87 0.93
C VAL A 167 -21.31 0.00 1.17
N LYS A 168 -20.86 -0.74 0.15
CA LYS A 168 -19.66 -1.57 0.22
C LYS A 168 -18.40 -0.71 0.34
N PHE A 169 -17.40 -1.22 1.11
CA PHE A 169 -16.15 -0.52 1.34
C PHE A 169 -14.93 -1.36 0.96
N PHE A 170 -14.09 -0.82 0.08
CA PHE A 170 -12.81 -1.39 -0.30
C PHE A 170 -11.66 -0.58 0.30
N CYS A 171 -10.85 -1.21 1.13
CA CYS A 171 -9.66 -0.65 1.75
C CYS A 171 -8.40 -1.17 1.05
N ASP A 172 -7.68 -0.33 0.31
CA ASP A 172 -6.31 -0.66 -0.09
C ASP A 172 -5.38 -0.47 1.11
N ALA A 173 -5.03 -1.59 1.76
CA ALA A 173 -4.22 -1.59 2.99
C ALA A 173 -2.73 -1.91 2.74
N VAL A 174 -2.26 -1.85 1.50
CA VAL A 174 -0.89 -2.25 1.10
C VAL A 174 0.19 -1.53 1.89
N GLN A 175 0.03 -0.25 2.16
CA GLN A 175 1.02 0.53 2.91
C GLN A 175 0.78 0.51 4.42
N TRP A 176 -0.35 -0.03 4.87
CA TRP A 176 -0.70 -0.17 6.28
C TRP A 176 -0.16 -1.48 6.88
N ILE A 177 -0.44 -2.60 6.19
CA ILE A 177 -0.12 -3.95 6.65
C ILE A 177 1.39 -4.13 6.85
N GLY A 178 1.77 -4.67 8.02
CA GLY A 178 3.16 -4.85 8.43
C GLY A 178 3.89 -3.58 8.87
N LYS A 179 3.22 -2.42 8.87
CA LYS A 179 3.75 -1.15 9.40
C LYS A 179 2.94 -0.62 10.58
N LEU A 180 1.65 -0.88 10.60
CA LEU A 180 0.70 -0.55 11.66
C LEU A 180 -0.15 -1.77 11.98
N PRO A 181 -0.77 -1.85 13.17
CA PRO A 181 -1.59 -3.00 13.58
C PRO A 181 -2.68 -3.30 12.55
N SER A 182 -2.68 -4.53 12.03
CA SER A 182 -3.60 -4.96 10.97
C SER A 182 -4.98 -5.35 11.50
N ARG A 183 -5.13 -5.53 12.82
CA ARG A 183 -6.38 -5.92 13.46
C ARG A 183 -7.48 -4.87 13.21
N GLY A 184 -8.64 -5.35 12.80
CA GLY A 184 -9.80 -4.51 12.47
C GLY A 184 -9.99 -4.24 10.97
N LEU A 185 -8.96 -4.45 10.14
CA LEU A 185 -9.12 -4.40 8.68
C LEU A 185 -10.13 -5.42 8.17
N GLY A 186 -10.21 -6.58 8.84
CA GLY A 186 -11.16 -7.63 8.51
C GLY A 186 -12.64 -7.24 8.58
N ALA A 187 -12.98 -6.12 9.22
CA ALA A 187 -14.34 -5.58 9.25
C ALA A 187 -14.77 -4.95 7.90
N CYS A 188 -13.81 -4.46 7.09
CA CYS A 188 -14.10 -3.92 5.76
C CYS A 188 -14.64 -5.02 4.83
N ASP A 189 -15.49 -4.66 3.85
CA ASP A 189 -15.97 -5.64 2.87
C ASP A 189 -14.82 -6.22 2.06
N PHE A 190 -13.94 -5.37 1.55
CA PHE A 190 -12.77 -5.77 0.77
C PHE A 190 -11.50 -5.14 1.33
N VAL A 191 -10.42 -5.93 1.38
CA VAL A 191 -9.07 -5.44 1.78
C VAL A 191 -8.03 -6.06 0.86
N SER A 192 -7.12 -5.25 0.32
CA SER A 192 -5.97 -5.71 -0.44
C SER A 192 -4.67 -5.62 0.36
N GLY A 193 -3.82 -6.65 0.21
CA GLY A 193 -2.48 -6.69 0.77
C GLY A 193 -1.45 -7.26 -0.21
N SER A 194 -0.19 -6.84 -0.09
CA SER A 194 0.90 -7.28 -0.97
C SER A 194 2.17 -7.55 -0.17
N ALA A 195 2.67 -8.78 -0.24
CA ALA A 195 3.74 -9.28 0.63
C ALA A 195 5.04 -8.46 0.56
N HIS A 196 5.42 -8.01 -0.64
CA HIS A 196 6.69 -7.30 -0.84
C HIS A 196 6.74 -5.91 -0.18
N LYS A 197 5.66 -5.43 0.42
CA LYS A 197 5.62 -4.16 1.15
C LYS A 197 5.95 -4.29 2.64
N PHE A 198 5.95 -5.53 3.14
CA PHE A 198 6.25 -5.83 4.54
C PHE A 198 7.31 -6.93 4.75
N GLY A 199 8.08 -7.24 3.71
CA GLY A 199 9.20 -8.19 3.79
C GLY A 199 8.87 -9.61 3.33
N GLY A 200 7.71 -9.82 2.71
CA GLY A 200 7.40 -11.07 2.01
C GLY A 200 7.89 -11.08 0.56
N PRO A 201 7.72 -12.21 -0.16
CA PRO A 201 8.10 -12.33 -1.56
C PRO A 201 7.31 -11.41 -2.49
N LYS A 202 7.91 -11.04 -3.62
CA LYS A 202 7.18 -10.43 -4.74
C LYS A 202 6.28 -11.47 -5.41
N GLY A 203 5.19 -11.03 -6.05
CA GLY A 203 4.29 -11.92 -6.79
C GLY A 203 3.33 -12.74 -5.92
N VAL A 204 3.13 -12.34 -4.67
CA VAL A 204 2.12 -12.89 -3.76
C VAL A 204 1.47 -11.79 -2.93
N GLY A 205 0.18 -11.95 -2.68
CA GLY A 205 -0.64 -11.09 -1.87
C GLY A 205 -1.96 -11.76 -1.53
N PHE A 206 -2.90 -10.98 -1.07
CA PHE A 206 -4.23 -11.49 -0.74
C PHE A 206 -5.31 -10.45 -0.98
N LEU A 207 -6.52 -10.94 -1.17
CA LEU A 207 -7.77 -10.22 -1.10
C LEU A 207 -8.57 -10.78 0.09
N LYS A 208 -8.98 -9.91 1.01
CA LYS A 208 -10.09 -10.22 1.93
C LYS A 208 -11.38 -9.79 1.26
N CYS A 209 -12.35 -10.69 1.15
CA CYS A 209 -13.66 -10.41 0.60
C CYS A 209 -14.71 -11.30 1.28
N PRO A 210 -16.00 -10.90 1.33
CA PRO A 210 -17.02 -11.71 1.98
C PRO A 210 -17.13 -13.10 1.33
N ALA A 211 -17.10 -14.16 2.14
CA ALA A 211 -17.33 -15.53 1.67
C ALA A 211 -18.76 -15.73 1.15
N LYS A 212 -19.73 -15.07 1.80
CA LYS A 212 -21.13 -15.00 1.33
C LYS A 212 -21.22 -13.90 0.26
N GLY A 213 -21.67 -14.23 -0.94
CA GLY A 213 -21.67 -13.32 -2.09
C GLY A 213 -20.32 -13.32 -2.79
N ARG A 214 -19.85 -14.51 -3.15
CA ARG A 214 -18.56 -14.78 -3.79
C ARG A 214 -18.20 -13.74 -4.83
N VAL A 215 -16.97 -13.22 -4.76
CA VAL A 215 -16.43 -12.41 -5.86
C VAL A 215 -16.42 -13.25 -7.15
N GLU A 216 -16.87 -12.65 -8.23
CA GLU A 216 -16.72 -13.27 -9.54
C GLU A 216 -15.23 -13.32 -9.92
N PRO A 217 -14.75 -14.47 -10.40
CA PRO A 217 -13.34 -14.62 -10.72
C PRO A 217 -12.93 -13.71 -11.88
N LEU A 218 -11.77 -13.07 -11.73
CA LEU A 218 -11.12 -12.38 -12.84
C LEU A 218 -10.34 -13.36 -13.71
N LEU A 219 -9.67 -14.34 -13.08
CA LEU A 219 -8.93 -15.40 -13.72
C LEU A 219 -9.81 -16.66 -13.76
N LEU A 220 -10.18 -17.08 -14.95
CA LEU A 220 -11.02 -18.26 -15.20
C LEU A 220 -10.16 -19.52 -15.34
N GLY A 221 -10.65 -20.66 -14.81
CA GLY A 221 -9.92 -21.95 -14.90
C GLY A 221 -10.44 -22.98 -13.91
N GLY A 222 -9.53 -23.62 -13.16
CA GLY A 222 -9.84 -24.61 -12.14
C GLY A 222 -10.56 -24.04 -10.90
N PRO A 223 -11.00 -24.91 -9.99
CA PRO A 223 -11.83 -24.52 -8.83
C PRO A 223 -11.03 -23.98 -7.64
N GLN A 224 -9.75 -23.63 -7.84
CA GLN A 224 -8.91 -23.10 -6.77
C GLN A 224 -9.55 -21.87 -6.11
N GLU A 225 -9.16 -21.61 -4.86
CA GLU A 225 -9.74 -20.54 -4.05
C GLU A 225 -11.28 -20.58 -4.04
N GLU A 226 -11.86 -21.77 -4.04
CA GLU A 226 -13.31 -22.02 -4.13
C GLU A 226 -13.95 -21.41 -5.39
N GLY A 227 -13.24 -21.38 -6.51
CA GLY A 227 -13.70 -20.81 -7.78
C GLY A 227 -13.62 -19.29 -7.83
N ARG A 228 -13.00 -18.63 -6.85
CA ARG A 228 -12.81 -17.17 -6.81
C ARG A 228 -11.54 -16.70 -7.53
N ARG A 229 -10.55 -17.60 -7.69
CA ARG A 229 -9.30 -17.30 -8.37
C ARG A 229 -8.65 -18.60 -8.85
N ALA A 230 -8.65 -18.84 -10.13
CA ALA A 230 -8.10 -20.06 -10.73
C ALA A 230 -6.56 -20.04 -10.78
N GLY A 231 -5.97 -21.23 -10.91
CA GLY A 231 -4.53 -21.45 -10.99
C GLY A 231 -3.95 -22.01 -9.70
N THR A 232 -2.99 -22.93 -9.82
CA THR A 232 -2.35 -23.58 -8.67
C THR A 232 -1.76 -22.55 -7.72
N GLU A 233 -2.05 -22.70 -6.45
CA GLU A 233 -1.63 -21.80 -5.39
C GLU A 233 -0.12 -21.87 -5.15
N ASN A 234 0.51 -20.73 -4.98
CA ASN A 234 1.94 -20.62 -4.68
C ASN A 234 2.18 -20.82 -3.18
N VAL A 235 2.10 -22.08 -2.72
CA VAL A 235 2.23 -22.47 -1.32
C VAL A 235 3.47 -21.86 -0.66
N PRO A 236 4.69 -21.99 -1.20
CA PRO A 236 5.89 -21.46 -0.58
C PRO A 236 5.83 -19.93 -0.37
N SER A 237 5.34 -19.20 -1.37
CA SER A 237 5.26 -17.74 -1.25
C SER A 237 4.18 -17.27 -0.28
N VAL A 238 3.06 -17.99 -0.17
CA VAL A 238 2.01 -17.71 0.83
C VAL A 238 2.57 -17.91 2.25
N LEU A 239 3.27 -19.01 2.51
CA LEU A 239 3.86 -19.27 3.82
C LEU A 239 4.95 -18.25 4.17
N ALA A 240 5.78 -17.88 3.22
CA ALA A 240 6.79 -16.83 3.38
C ALA A 240 6.16 -15.45 3.65
N MET A 241 5.08 -15.11 2.94
CA MET A 241 4.32 -13.88 3.18
C MET A 241 3.83 -13.83 4.62
N LEU A 242 3.24 -14.93 5.09
CA LEU A 242 2.70 -15.00 6.45
C LEU A 242 3.80 -14.91 7.51
N ALA A 243 4.94 -15.62 7.32
CA ALA A 243 6.08 -15.54 8.23
C ALA A 243 6.64 -14.10 8.33
N ALA A 244 6.69 -13.37 7.22
CA ALA A 244 7.04 -11.95 7.25
C ALA A 244 6.04 -11.12 8.05
N LEU A 245 4.74 -11.32 7.82
CA LEU A 245 3.70 -10.56 8.49
C LEU A 245 3.67 -10.84 10.00
N GLU A 246 3.74 -12.09 10.41
CA GLU A 246 3.82 -12.49 11.82
C GLU A 246 5.02 -11.84 12.52
N ALA A 247 6.20 -11.85 11.88
CA ALA A 247 7.39 -11.19 12.40
C ALA A 247 7.22 -9.68 12.52
N ARG A 248 6.55 -9.05 11.55
CA ARG A 248 6.28 -7.60 11.59
C ARG A 248 5.28 -7.23 12.67
N GLU A 249 4.18 -7.97 12.82
CA GLU A 249 3.17 -7.74 13.86
C GLU A 249 3.76 -7.94 15.28
N ALA A 250 4.67 -8.88 15.46
CA ALA A 250 5.33 -9.15 16.74
C ALA A 250 6.35 -8.09 17.17
N THR A 251 6.95 -7.36 16.21
CA THR A 251 8.04 -6.40 16.45
C THR A 251 7.66 -4.95 16.12
N MET A 252 6.39 -4.61 16.27
CA MET A 252 5.88 -3.30 15.88
C MET A 252 6.28 -2.21 16.89
N GLU A 253 7.41 -1.57 16.65
CA GLU A 253 7.93 -0.44 17.43
C GLU A 253 7.59 0.90 16.75
N THR A 254 6.32 1.28 16.73
CA THR A 254 5.88 2.48 16.01
C THR A 254 6.37 3.77 16.66
N VAL A 255 6.27 3.90 17.99
CA VAL A 255 6.59 5.14 18.72
C VAL A 255 8.05 5.57 18.56
N SER A 256 9.00 4.66 18.78
CA SER A 256 10.43 4.95 18.64
C SER A 256 10.78 5.34 17.19
N ARG A 257 10.16 4.71 16.20
CA ARG A 257 10.38 4.98 14.78
C ARG A 257 9.72 6.29 14.31
N GLU A 258 8.56 6.63 14.85
CA GLU A 258 7.92 7.93 14.64
C GLU A 258 8.81 9.07 15.15
N GLN A 259 9.45 8.89 16.32
CA GLN A 259 10.39 9.86 16.86
C GLN A 259 11.60 10.03 15.96
N GLN A 260 12.20 8.94 15.45
CA GLN A 260 13.33 9.01 14.51
C GLN A 260 12.97 9.78 13.23
N ARG A 261 11.77 9.55 12.70
CA ARG A 261 11.26 10.31 11.55
C ARG A 261 11.11 11.80 11.88
N ALA A 262 10.47 12.13 13.02
CA ALA A 262 10.24 13.51 13.44
C ALA A 262 11.54 14.27 13.68
N ASP A 263 12.54 13.64 14.31
CA ASP A 263 13.86 14.20 14.51
C ASP A 263 14.59 14.48 13.19
N PHE A 264 14.50 13.54 12.25
CA PHE A 264 15.02 13.73 10.89
C PHE A 264 14.34 14.90 10.19
N GLU A 265 13.00 15.00 10.22
CA GLU A 265 12.24 16.08 9.60
C GLU A 265 12.62 17.46 10.19
N THR A 266 12.73 17.56 11.49
CA THR A 266 13.14 18.80 12.18
C THR A 266 14.52 19.26 11.74
N ARG A 267 15.47 18.35 11.71
CA ARG A 267 16.85 18.64 11.30
C ARG A 267 16.96 18.92 9.80
N LEU A 268 16.18 18.24 8.97
CA LEU A 268 16.12 18.48 7.52
C LEU A 268 15.62 19.89 7.21
N LEU A 269 14.56 20.33 7.87
CA LEU A 269 14.03 21.69 7.69
C LEU A 269 15.01 22.77 8.14
N ALA A 270 15.76 22.51 9.20
CA ALA A 270 16.81 23.41 9.67
C ALA A 270 18.00 23.48 8.69
N ALA A 271 18.37 22.35 8.08
CA ALA A 271 19.50 22.23 7.16
C ALA A 271 19.19 22.72 5.74
N LEU A 272 17.93 22.69 5.34
CA LEU A 272 17.47 23.05 3.99
C LEU A 272 16.38 24.14 4.04
N PRO A 273 16.76 25.43 4.24
CA PRO A 273 15.80 26.53 4.24
C PRO A 273 14.97 26.56 2.96
N GLY A 274 13.63 26.69 3.09
CA GLY A 274 12.68 26.62 1.99
C GLY A 274 12.21 25.23 1.60
N ALA A 275 12.67 24.18 2.31
CA ALA A 275 12.04 22.85 2.25
C ALA A 275 10.72 22.84 3.03
N GLU A 276 9.78 22.00 2.62
CA GLU A 276 8.48 21.80 3.28
C GLU A 276 8.18 20.30 3.36
N ILE A 277 7.72 19.81 4.53
CA ILE A 277 7.23 18.44 4.65
C ILE A 277 5.78 18.39 4.16
N VAL A 278 5.53 17.53 3.18
CA VAL A 278 4.17 17.36 2.62
C VAL A 278 3.32 16.54 3.58
N GLY A 279 2.18 17.09 4.00
CA GLY A 279 1.26 16.44 4.93
C GLY A 279 1.77 16.42 6.39
N ASP A 280 2.56 17.40 6.81
CA ASP A 280 3.23 17.46 8.11
C ASP A 280 2.28 17.46 9.31
N VAL A 281 1.11 18.09 9.18
CA VAL A 281 0.10 18.16 10.26
C VAL A 281 -0.85 16.95 10.28
N ALA A 282 -0.83 16.10 9.25
CA ALA A 282 -1.64 14.90 9.20
C ALA A 282 -0.94 13.72 9.91
N PRO A 283 -1.69 12.76 10.48
CA PRO A 283 -1.11 11.48 10.90
C PRO A 283 -0.44 10.78 9.72
N ARG A 284 0.80 10.28 9.92
CA ARG A 284 1.60 9.66 8.85
C ARG A 284 2.26 8.37 9.32
N LEU A 285 2.57 7.52 8.37
CA LEU A 285 3.40 6.35 8.61
C LEU A 285 4.75 6.75 9.23
N TRP A 286 5.22 5.94 10.17
CA TRP A 286 6.51 6.13 10.84
C TRP A 286 7.71 6.13 9.89
N ASN A 287 7.58 5.52 8.73
CA ASN A 287 8.67 5.25 7.80
C ASN A 287 8.76 6.20 6.61
N THR A 288 7.82 7.15 6.44
CA THR A 288 7.68 7.90 5.18
C THR A 288 7.80 9.40 5.42
N VAL A 289 8.72 10.02 4.68
CA VAL A 289 8.88 11.48 4.59
C VAL A 289 8.78 11.85 3.13
N MET A 290 7.80 12.69 2.78
CA MET A 290 7.76 13.37 1.51
C MET A 290 8.12 14.84 1.72
N VAL A 291 9.14 15.31 1.04
CA VAL A 291 9.65 16.66 1.17
C VAL A 291 9.58 17.39 -0.16
N LEU A 292 8.99 18.59 -0.15
CA LEU A 292 9.14 19.57 -1.21
C LEU A 292 10.51 20.24 -1.03
N MET A 293 11.42 19.99 -1.95
CA MET A 293 12.77 20.53 -1.91
C MET A 293 12.79 22.04 -2.22
N PRO A 294 13.80 22.79 -1.72
CA PRO A 294 13.93 24.21 -2.05
C PRO A 294 13.95 24.46 -3.55
N ASP A 295 13.48 25.63 -3.98
CA ASP A 295 13.50 26.06 -5.37
C ASP A 295 14.92 26.52 -5.77
N ALA A 296 15.78 25.55 -6.04
CA ALA A 296 17.15 25.78 -6.45
C ALA A 296 17.42 25.06 -7.78
N ASP A 297 18.09 25.75 -8.69
CA ASP A 297 18.56 25.11 -9.92
C ASP A 297 19.70 24.15 -9.60
N CYS A 298 19.38 22.86 -9.60
CA CYS A 298 20.35 21.83 -9.33
C CYS A 298 21.02 21.27 -10.58
N GLN A 299 20.72 21.72 -11.80
CA GLN A 299 21.21 21.17 -13.10
C GLN A 299 21.01 19.64 -13.24
N GLN A 300 20.88 18.90 -12.16
CA GLN A 300 20.55 17.48 -12.07
C GLN A 300 19.51 17.28 -10.97
N ARG A 301 18.56 16.35 -11.20
CA ARG A 301 17.57 16.00 -10.18
C ARG A 301 18.24 15.55 -8.88
N TRP A 302 17.67 15.91 -7.75
CA TRP A 302 18.14 15.50 -6.41
C TRP A 302 18.34 13.99 -6.30
N VAL A 303 17.41 13.20 -6.86
CA VAL A 303 17.50 11.72 -6.89
C VAL A 303 18.82 11.26 -7.50
N VAL A 304 19.25 11.84 -8.63
CA VAL A 304 20.51 11.45 -9.29
C VAL A 304 21.72 11.82 -8.45
N LYS A 305 21.68 12.96 -7.74
CA LYS A 305 22.77 13.36 -6.86
C LYS A 305 22.87 12.50 -5.62
N LEU A 306 21.74 12.13 -5.04
CA LEU A 306 21.67 11.23 -3.89
C LEU A 306 22.09 9.80 -4.25
N ASP A 307 21.68 9.31 -5.44
CA ASP A 307 22.16 8.01 -5.94
C ASP A 307 23.69 7.97 -6.06
N LYS A 308 24.32 9.03 -6.62
CA LYS A 308 25.77 9.17 -6.66
C LYS A 308 26.42 9.29 -5.27
N ALA A 309 25.68 9.78 -4.28
CA ALA A 309 26.12 9.83 -2.89
C ALA A 309 25.88 8.52 -2.12
N GLY A 310 25.33 7.49 -2.78
CA GLY A 310 25.12 6.17 -2.21
C GLY A 310 23.73 5.95 -1.57
N PHE A 311 22.73 6.74 -1.92
CA PHE A 311 21.37 6.64 -1.39
C PHE A 311 20.34 6.37 -2.48
N ALA A 312 19.57 5.30 -2.36
CA ALA A 312 18.41 5.02 -3.20
C ALA A 312 17.17 5.68 -2.61
N VAL A 313 16.64 6.69 -3.29
CA VAL A 313 15.44 7.45 -2.89
C VAL A 313 14.49 7.59 -4.08
N SER A 314 13.26 8.09 -3.86
CA SER A 314 12.23 8.22 -4.89
C SER A 314 11.75 9.67 -5.04
N THR A 315 11.15 9.99 -6.19
CA THR A 315 10.39 11.23 -6.44
C THR A 315 8.91 11.12 -6.04
N GLY A 316 8.51 10.05 -5.33
CA GLY A 316 7.12 9.81 -4.93
C GLY A 316 6.34 8.96 -5.94
N SER A 317 6.24 9.37 -7.19
CA SER A 317 5.55 8.60 -8.25
C SER A 317 6.48 7.55 -8.87
N ALA A 318 6.73 6.44 -8.16
CA ALA A 318 7.59 5.35 -8.64
C ALA A 318 7.10 4.67 -9.95
N CYS A 319 5.83 4.88 -10.34
CA CYS A 319 5.24 4.29 -11.54
C CYS A 319 5.37 5.16 -12.80
N ALA A 320 5.90 6.37 -12.70
CA ALA A 320 6.17 7.22 -13.88
C ALA A 320 7.53 6.87 -14.49
N SER A 321 7.69 5.61 -14.95
CA SER A 321 8.87 5.18 -15.70
C SER A 321 8.97 5.97 -17.02
N GLY A 322 9.73 7.05 -16.99
CA GLY A 322 10.18 7.75 -18.21
C GLY A 322 9.24 8.80 -18.83
N LYS A 323 8.01 9.01 -18.32
CA LYS A 323 7.15 10.13 -18.71
C LYS A 323 6.88 11.01 -17.50
N GLU A 324 7.27 12.29 -17.58
CA GLU A 324 7.18 13.29 -16.52
C GLU A 324 5.74 13.79 -16.28
N ALA A 325 4.81 12.90 -15.95
CA ALA A 325 3.50 13.34 -15.48
C ALA A 325 3.62 13.71 -13.98
N PRO A 326 3.10 14.87 -13.56
CA PRO A 326 3.04 15.24 -12.15
C PRO A 326 2.33 14.15 -11.32
N SER A 327 2.72 14.00 -10.06
CA SER A 327 2.01 13.09 -9.14
C SER A 327 0.54 13.48 -9.05
N HIS A 328 -0.35 12.53 -9.34
CA HIS A 328 -1.80 12.73 -9.22
C HIS A 328 -2.19 12.97 -7.74
N VAL A 329 -1.42 12.42 -6.79
CA VAL A 329 -1.61 12.63 -5.35
C VAL A 329 -1.38 14.09 -5.01
N LEU A 330 -0.23 14.65 -5.42
CA LEU A 330 0.09 16.05 -5.17
C LEU A 330 -0.88 16.99 -5.90
N THR A 331 -1.30 16.64 -7.12
CA THR A 331 -2.33 17.38 -7.85
C THR A 331 -3.67 17.37 -7.07
N ALA A 332 -4.08 16.23 -6.53
CA ALA A 332 -5.28 16.12 -5.72
C ALA A 332 -5.19 16.93 -4.41
N MET A 333 -3.99 17.10 -3.86
CA MET A 333 -3.69 17.95 -2.70
C MET A 333 -3.61 19.44 -3.05
N GLY A 334 -3.83 19.83 -4.31
CA GLY A 334 -3.77 21.23 -4.77
C GLY A 334 -2.36 21.78 -4.95
N ARG A 335 -1.34 20.91 -5.05
CA ARG A 335 0.04 21.34 -5.35
C ARG A 335 0.19 21.64 -6.84
N SER A 336 0.94 22.69 -7.14
CA SER A 336 1.25 23.05 -8.52
C SER A 336 2.18 22.03 -9.19
N PRO A 337 2.20 21.96 -10.53
CA PRO A 337 3.16 21.13 -11.25
C PRO A 337 4.62 21.44 -10.92
N ALA A 338 4.95 22.71 -10.66
CA ALA A 338 6.30 23.13 -10.26
C ALA A 338 6.68 22.59 -8.88
N GLU A 339 5.78 22.61 -7.89
CA GLU A 339 5.98 21.98 -6.60
C GLU A 339 6.12 20.45 -6.74
N ALA A 340 5.22 19.81 -7.51
CA ALA A 340 5.26 18.37 -7.73
C ALA A 340 6.57 17.88 -8.37
N ALA A 341 7.20 18.70 -9.20
CA ALA A 341 8.50 18.38 -9.83
C ALA A 341 9.69 18.40 -8.85
N ARG A 342 9.53 19.05 -7.68
CA ARG A 342 10.60 19.23 -6.69
C ARG A 342 10.50 18.29 -5.49
N VAL A 343 9.56 17.36 -5.46
CA VAL A 343 9.40 16.47 -4.31
C VAL A 343 10.37 15.31 -4.33
N LEU A 344 10.79 14.92 -3.13
CA LEU A 344 11.46 13.65 -2.85
C LEU A 344 10.69 12.87 -1.82
N ARG A 345 10.71 11.54 -1.95
CA ARG A 345 10.22 10.64 -0.92
C ARG A 345 11.36 9.82 -0.36
N PHE A 346 11.49 9.84 0.95
CA PHE A 346 12.34 8.94 1.72
C PHE A 346 11.44 7.96 2.46
N SER A 347 11.67 6.67 2.27
CA SER A 347 10.89 5.65 2.99
C SER A 347 11.80 4.57 3.54
N ALA A 348 11.85 4.52 4.88
CA ALA A 348 12.62 3.55 5.65
C ALA A 348 11.97 2.16 5.65
N GLY A 349 12.76 1.14 5.94
CA GLY A 349 12.30 -0.23 6.11
C GLY A 349 12.29 -0.68 7.57
N TRP A 350 11.91 -1.93 7.76
CA TRP A 350 11.94 -2.57 9.07
C TRP A 350 13.36 -2.70 9.65
N GLU A 351 14.37 -2.73 8.80
CA GLU A 351 15.80 -2.85 9.14
C GLU A 351 16.53 -1.50 9.21
N SER A 352 15.88 -0.40 8.79
CA SER A 352 16.51 0.92 8.78
C SER A 352 16.81 1.42 10.20
N THR A 353 17.98 2.05 10.35
CA THR A 353 18.52 2.54 11.62
C THR A 353 18.51 4.06 11.72
N ALA A 354 18.60 4.61 12.94
CA ALA A 354 18.74 6.05 13.16
C ALA A 354 20.00 6.61 12.48
N GLN A 355 21.10 5.83 12.48
CA GLN A 355 22.36 6.23 11.82
C GLN A 355 22.21 6.37 10.31
N GLU A 356 21.34 5.58 9.66
CA GLU A 356 21.06 5.72 8.23
C GLU A 356 20.30 7.01 7.93
N TRP A 357 19.35 7.42 8.80
CA TRP A 357 18.70 8.72 8.72
C TRP A 357 19.70 9.88 8.86
N ASP A 358 20.64 9.80 9.82
CA ASP A 358 21.71 10.79 10.00
C ASP A 358 22.60 10.87 8.77
N SER A 359 22.95 9.73 8.20
CA SER A 359 23.78 9.66 6.98
C SER A 359 23.07 10.26 5.76
N LEU A 360 21.75 10.06 5.64
CA LEU A 360 20.94 10.66 4.60
C LEU A 360 20.90 12.19 4.74
N LEU A 361 20.73 12.70 5.97
CA LEU A 361 20.73 14.13 6.23
C LEU A 361 22.07 14.76 5.84
N ALA A 362 23.17 14.19 6.26
CA ALA A 362 24.52 14.67 5.90
C ALA A 362 24.75 14.66 4.38
N ALA A 363 24.22 13.67 3.66
CA ALA A 363 24.27 13.64 2.20
C ALA A 363 23.44 14.76 1.55
N LEU A 364 22.24 15.04 2.08
CA LEU A 364 21.39 16.13 1.63
C LEU A 364 22.07 17.49 1.84
N GLU A 365 22.66 17.74 3.00
CA GLU A 365 23.43 18.96 3.31
C GLU A 365 24.60 19.15 2.33
N LYS A 366 25.37 18.09 2.10
CA LYS A 366 26.51 18.11 1.16
C LYS A 366 26.06 18.41 -0.28
N VAL A 367 24.97 17.81 -0.72
CA VAL A 367 24.39 18.06 -2.06
C VAL A 367 23.91 19.49 -2.16
N ALA A 368 23.25 20.03 -1.14
CA ALA A 368 22.78 21.42 -1.09
C ALA A 368 23.95 22.42 -1.07
N GLY A 369 24.96 22.21 -0.21
CA GLY A 369 26.14 23.07 -0.10
C GLY A 369 26.95 23.14 -1.39
N GLY A 370 27.03 22.06 -2.16
CA GLY A 370 27.65 22.03 -3.49
C GLY A 370 26.85 22.79 -4.56
N MET A 371 25.60 23.20 -4.27
CA MET A 371 24.80 24.07 -5.13
C MET A 371 24.98 25.56 -4.80
N ALA A 372 25.10 25.91 -3.52
CA ALA A 372 25.32 27.29 -3.07
C ALA A 372 26.71 27.82 -3.40
N ALA A 373 27.68 26.93 -3.65
CA ALA A 373 29.08 27.29 -3.96
C ALA A 373 29.35 27.50 -5.46
N ARG A 374 28.32 27.49 -6.29
CA ARG A 374 28.40 27.74 -7.75
C ARG A 374 27.55 28.94 -8.13
#